data_ce6297ea107fa240db36d0c03c08b7cf
#
_entry.id   ce6297ea107fa240db36d0c03c08b7cf
#
_cell.length_a   1.000
_cell.length_b   1.000
_cell.length_c   1.000
_cell.angle_alpha   90.00
_cell.angle_beta   90.00
_cell.angle_gamma   90.00
#
_symmetry.space_group_name_H-M   'P 1'
#
loop_
_entity.id
_entity.type
_entity.pdbx_description
1 polymer ?
#
loop_
_entity_poly.entity_id
_entity_poly.type
_entity_poly.pdbx_seq_one_letter_code
_entity_poly.pdbx_strand_id
1 'polypeptide(L)'
;MRHRVNTRKFGRTSAHRLSMFRNMVSSLLEHEKLETTHEKAREVGRLAERMISLGKRGDLHARRQALRVVRGREVQAKLFGELAERFAGRSGGYTRVLRTRRRHGDAAEMSIVSLLEPVAAPPAKKQTGEKAPKKKAGAKKAPAKKAASAEKPAKKKATAKKGARKKKSSAKEE
;
A
#
# COMPACT_ATOMS: atom_id res chain seq x y z
N MET A 1 -3.34 38.22 16.28
CA MET A 1 -4.22 37.16 15.73
C MET A 1 -3.44 35.88 15.39
N ARG A 2 -3.96 34.72 15.76
CA ARG A 2 -3.31 33.41 15.47
C ARG A 2 -4.03 32.75 14.30
N HIS A 3 -3.67 33.11 13.07
CA HIS A 3 -4.20 32.47 11.88
C HIS A 3 -3.37 31.26 11.49
N ARG A 4 -3.99 30.23 10.91
CA ARG A 4 -3.36 29.00 10.39
C ARG A 4 -2.58 28.18 11.43
N VAL A 5 -2.79 28.41 12.72
CA VAL A 5 -2.14 27.64 13.77
C VAL A 5 -2.88 26.33 13.97
N ASN A 6 -2.43 25.31 13.28
CA ASN A 6 -3.02 23.98 13.31
C ASN A 6 -2.33 23.15 14.41
N THR A 7 -2.43 23.60 15.66
CA THR A 7 -1.60 23.08 16.74
C THR A 7 -2.41 22.51 17.88
N ARG A 8 -2.97 21.33 17.66
CA ARG A 8 -3.36 20.51 18.80
C ARG A 8 -2.11 19.88 19.39
N LYS A 9 -1.83 20.17 20.64
CA LYS A 9 -0.63 19.66 21.33
C LYS A 9 -0.77 18.20 21.76
N PHE A 10 -1.98 17.69 21.98
CA PHE A 10 -2.27 16.32 22.43
C PHE A 10 -1.55 15.91 23.72
N GLY A 11 -1.23 16.87 24.60
CA GLY A 11 -0.48 16.61 25.82
C GLY A 11 0.92 16.06 25.60
N ARG A 12 1.56 16.32 24.44
CA ARG A 12 2.84 15.73 24.05
C ARG A 12 3.84 16.77 23.59
N THR A 13 5.13 16.47 23.80
CA THR A 13 6.23 17.25 23.21
C THR A 13 6.18 17.19 21.70
N SER A 14 6.81 18.14 21.02
CA SER A 14 6.81 18.22 19.55
C SER A 14 7.38 16.96 18.89
N ALA A 15 8.49 16.46 19.41
CA ALA A 15 9.15 15.25 18.89
C ALA A 15 8.25 14.00 19.03
N HIS A 16 7.68 13.79 20.23
CA HIS A 16 6.76 12.68 20.50
C HIS A 16 5.50 12.76 19.62
N ARG A 17 4.91 13.95 19.44
CA ARG A 17 3.76 14.17 18.58
C ARG A 17 4.05 13.84 17.11
N LEU A 18 5.20 14.29 16.60
CA LEU A 18 5.63 13.96 15.24
C LEU A 18 5.82 12.45 15.05
N SER A 19 6.48 11.78 16.00
CA SER A 19 6.69 10.33 15.94
C SER A 19 5.36 9.57 15.96
N MET A 20 4.43 9.97 16.83
CA MET A 20 3.07 9.41 16.88
C MET A 20 2.36 9.52 15.54
N PHE A 21 2.34 10.69 14.93
CA PHE A 21 1.67 10.88 13.64
C PHE A 21 2.36 10.14 12.49
N ARG A 22 3.69 10.05 12.47
CA ARG A 22 4.43 9.26 11.49
C ARG A 22 4.02 7.79 11.53
N ASN A 23 3.94 7.22 12.73
CA ASN A 23 3.50 5.84 12.89
C ASN A 23 2.05 5.65 12.43
N MET A 24 1.13 6.53 12.86
CA MET A 24 -0.28 6.45 12.47
C MET A 24 -0.50 6.61 10.96
N VAL A 25 0.24 7.50 10.30
CA VAL A 25 0.17 7.66 8.84
C VAL A 25 0.72 6.44 8.13
N SER A 26 1.84 5.88 8.59
CA SER A 26 2.40 4.64 8.01
C SER A 26 1.40 3.49 8.13
N SER A 27 0.82 3.27 9.32
CA SER A 27 -0.22 2.24 9.52
C SER A 27 -1.48 2.48 8.67
N LEU A 28 -1.91 3.75 8.51
CA LEU A 28 -3.06 4.06 7.65
C LEU A 28 -2.78 3.74 6.17
N LEU A 29 -1.58 4.03 5.67
CA LEU A 29 -1.21 3.72 4.28
C LEU A 29 -1.04 2.21 4.05
N GLU A 30 -0.59 1.48 5.07
CA GLU A 30 -0.41 0.03 5.04
C GLU A 30 -1.75 -0.70 5.05
N HIS A 31 -2.57 -0.43 6.05
CA HIS A 31 -3.83 -1.14 6.33
C HIS A 31 -5.07 -0.48 5.73
N GLU A 32 -4.94 0.72 5.16
CA GLU A 32 -6.02 1.53 4.55
C GLU A 32 -7.13 1.97 5.52
N LYS A 33 -7.14 1.45 6.74
CA LYS A 33 -8.08 1.80 7.81
C LYS A 33 -7.36 1.90 9.14
N LEU A 34 -7.75 2.91 9.93
CA LEU A 34 -7.18 3.13 11.26
C LEU A 34 -8.26 3.64 12.20
N GLU A 35 -8.46 2.97 13.34
CA GLU A 35 -9.34 3.45 14.40
C GLU A 35 -8.53 4.21 15.45
N THR A 36 -8.96 5.42 15.78
CA THR A 36 -8.32 6.29 16.78
C THR A 36 -9.29 7.32 17.33
N THR A 37 -8.85 8.13 18.30
CA THR A 37 -9.70 9.22 18.80
C THR A 37 -9.96 10.26 17.71
N HIS A 38 -11.17 10.83 17.71
CA HIS A 38 -11.64 11.74 16.67
C HIS A 38 -10.65 12.86 16.33
N GLU A 39 -10.06 13.45 17.34
CA GLU A 39 -9.13 14.56 17.18
C GLU A 39 -7.82 14.14 16.50
N LYS A 40 -7.30 12.95 16.83
CA LYS A 40 -6.13 12.39 16.16
C LYS A 40 -6.47 11.98 14.73
N ALA A 41 -7.66 11.40 14.52
CA ALA A 41 -8.14 11.00 13.20
C ALA A 41 -8.11 12.15 12.19
N ARG A 42 -8.57 13.33 12.60
CA ARG A 42 -8.57 14.54 11.76
C ARG A 42 -7.16 14.98 11.35
N GLU A 43 -6.22 14.96 12.28
CA GLU A 43 -4.84 15.35 11.98
C GLU A 43 -4.10 14.30 11.12
N VAL A 44 -4.34 13.00 11.39
CA VAL A 44 -3.79 11.91 10.58
C VAL A 44 -4.30 12.00 9.14
N GLY A 45 -5.60 12.24 8.94
CA GLY A 45 -6.20 12.41 7.61
C GLY A 45 -5.49 13.50 6.81
N ARG A 46 -5.29 14.69 7.38
CA ARG A 46 -4.58 15.79 6.72
C ARG A 46 -3.15 15.46 6.33
N LEU A 47 -2.43 14.73 7.19
CA LEU A 47 -1.05 14.31 6.91
C LEU A 47 -1.02 13.22 5.83
N ALA A 48 -1.93 12.27 5.89
CA ALA A 48 -2.05 11.21 4.89
C ALA A 48 -2.38 11.79 3.50
N GLU A 49 -3.30 12.74 3.41
CA GLU A 49 -3.62 13.43 2.16
C GLU A 49 -2.42 14.15 1.55
N ARG A 50 -1.60 14.79 2.39
CA ARG A 50 -0.34 15.39 1.93
C ARG A 50 0.62 14.33 1.39
N MET A 51 0.73 13.16 2.05
CA MET A 51 1.60 12.08 1.57
C MET A 51 1.11 11.50 0.24
N ILE A 52 -0.20 11.30 0.07
CA ILE A 52 -0.79 10.83 -1.18
C ILE A 52 -0.56 11.86 -2.30
N SER A 53 -0.71 13.15 -2.02
CA SER A 53 -0.40 14.20 -3.00
C SER A 53 1.07 14.20 -3.43
N LEU A 54 2.01 13.93 -2.52
CA LEU A 54 3.42 13.72 -2.84
C LEU A 54 3.64 12.44 -3.65
N GLY A 55 2.91 11.37 -3.31
CA GLY A 55 2.92 10.11 -4.06
C GLY A 55 2.56 10.30 -5.53
N LYS A 56 1.48 11.05 -5.79
CA LYS A 56 1.01 11.39 -7.15
C LYS A 56 2.03 12.19 -7.97
N ARG A 57 2.77 13.08 -7.30
CA ARG A 57 3.82 13.86 -7.99
C ARG A 57 4.98 12.98 -8.45
N GLY A 58 5.38 11.99 -7.69
CA GLY A 58 6.36 10.97 -8.03
C GLY A 58 7.81 11.45 -8.22
N ASP A 59 8.10 12.75 -8.18
CA ASP A 59 9.42 13.33 -8.35
C ASP A 59 10.36 12.95 -7.20
N LEU A 60 11.68 13.04 -7.42
CA LEU A 60 12.68 12.72 -6.41
C LEU A 60 12.53 13.58 -5.15
N HIS A 61 12.16 14.84 -5.32
CA HIS A 61 11.95 15.76 -4.21
C HIS A 61 10.74 15.33 -3.36
N ALA A 62 9.62 14.97 -3.98
CA ALA A 62 8.44 14.44 -3.31
C ALA A 62 8.76 13.14 -2.57
N ARG A 63 9.53 12.24 -3.17
CA ARG A 63 9.99 11.01 -2.50
C ARG A 63 10.78 11.32 -1.24
N ARG A 64 11.77 12.23 -1.31
CA ARG A 64 12.54 12.64 -0.14
C ARG A 64 11.69 13.28 0.95
N GLN A 65 10.66 14.07 0.60
CA GLN A 65 9.73 14.63 1.56
C GLN A 65 8.84 13.56 2.22
N ALA A 66 8.30 12.63 1.45
CA ALA A 66 7.49 11.54 1.96
C ALA A 66 8.28 10.63 2.92
N LEU A 67 9.55 10.33 2.61
CA LEU A 67 10.45 9.55 3.45
C LEU A 67 10.68 10.13 4.86
N ARG A 68 10.50 11.43 5.04
CA ARG A 68 10.58 12.06 6.37
C ARG A 68 9.41 11.67 7.27
N VAL A 69 8.29 11.24 6.69
CA VAL A 69 7.05 10.94 7.41
C VAL A 69 6.72 9.45 7.36
N VAL A 70 6.70 8.87 6.18
CA VAL A 70 6.33 7.46 5.95
C VAL A 70 7.52 6.56 6.21
N ARG A 71 7.33 5.62 7.12
CA ARG A 71 8.33 4.60 7.48
C ARG A 71 7.97 3.27 6.80
N GLY A 72 8.99 2.45 6.54
CA GLY A 72 8.83 1.16 5.87
C GLY A 72 8.95 1.27 4.35
N ARG A 73 9.82 0.43 3.78
CA ARG A 73 10.06 0.38 2.33
C ARG A 73 8.82 -0.05 1.54
N GLU A 74 8.09 -1.02 2.09
CA GLU A 74 6.86 -1.56 1.50
C GLU A 74 5.75 -0.51 1.43
N VAL A 75 5.53 0.22 2.54
CA VAL A 75 4.53 1.30 2.59
C VAL A 75 4.86 2.42 1.60
N GLN A 76 6.15 2.72 1.44
CA GLN A 76 6.60 3.70 0.45
C GLN A 76 6.36 3.20 -0.98
N ALA A 77 6.67 1.94 -1.27
CA ALA A 77 6.38 1.33 -2.57
C ALA A 77 4.88 1.37 -2.87
N LYS A 78 4.03 1.02 -1.88
CA LYS A 78 2.57 1.13 -1.99
C LYS A 78 2.11 2.57 -2.28
N LEU A 79 2.70 3.56 -1.59
CA LEU A 79 2.35 4.97 -1.76
C LEU A 79 2.64 5.49 -3.17
N PHE A 80 3.83 5.19 -3.72
CA PHE A 80 4.29 5.69 -5.03
C PHE A 80 3.87 4.82 -6.23
N GLY A 81 3.36 3.61 -5.99
CA GLY A 81 2.76 2.74 -6.99
C GLY A 81 1.25 2.76 -6.88
N GLU A 82 0.71 1.78 -6.20
CA GLU A 82 -0.72 1.49 -6.11
C GLU A 82 -1.60 2.70 -5.73
N LEU A 83 -1.24 3.41 -4.65
CA LEU A 83 -2.05 4.54 -4.17
C LEU A 83 -1.93 5.75 -5.10
N ALA A 84 -0.78 5.99 -5.71
CA ALA A 84 -0.61 7.08 -6.66
C ALA A 84 -1.49 6.90 -7.90
N GLU A 85 -1.56 5.67 -8.44
CA GLU A 85 -2.41 5.32 -9.57
C GLU A 85 -3.89 5.36 -9.19
N ARG A 86 -4.26 4.78 -8.04
CA ARG A 86 -5.63 4.76 -7.51
C ARG A 86 -6.25 6.16 -7.42
N PHE A 87 -5.46 7.13 -6.98
CA PHE A 87 -5.92 8.50 -6.77
C PHE A 87 -5.54 9.48 -7.90
N ALA A 88 -4.99 9.03 -9.01
CA ALA A 88 -4.52 9.89 -10.10
C ALA A 88 -5.60 10.88 -10.58
N GLY A 89 -6.83 10.41 -10.76
CA GLY A 89 -7.96 11.22 -11.24
C GLY A 89 -8.62 12.14 -10.20
N ARG A 90 -8.18 12.08 -8.93
CA ARG A 90 -8.81 12.86 -7.86
C ARG A 90 -7.89 13.99 -7.39
N SER A 91 -8.40 15.22 -7.31
CA SER A 91 -7.61 16.39 -6.92
C SER A 91 -7.32 16.48 -5.41
N GLY A 92 -8.15 15.83 -4.55
CA GLY A 92 -8.00 15.83 -3.09
C GLY A 92 -9.10 15.05 -2.40
N GLY A 93 -9.12 15.06 -1.06
CA GLY A 93 -10.11 14.33 -0.27
C GLY A 93 -9.95 12.83 -0.43
N TYR A 94 -8.74 12.32 -0.19
CA TYR A 94 -8.41 10.89 -0.32
C TYR A 94 -8.82 10.08 0.90
N THR A 95 -9.12 10.74 2.02
CA THR A 95 -9.46 10.11 3.28
C THR A 95 -10.89 10.42 3.71
N ARG A 96 -11.49 9.47 4.39
CA ARG A 96 -12.80 9.63 5.05
C ARG A 96 -12.62 9.40 6.54
N VAL A 97 -13.16 10.30 7.36
CA VAL A 97 -13.19 10.19 8.82
C VAL A 97 -14.62 10.00 9.26
N LEU A 98 -14.92 8.84 9.85
CA LEU A 98 -16.24 8.49 10.36
C LEU A 98 -16.17 8.38 11.88
N ARG A 99 -17.08 9.06 12.60
CA ARG A 99 -17.26 8.84 14.04
C ARG A 99 -17.90 7.49 14.27
N THR A 100 -17.42 6.76 15.27
CA THR A 100 -17.91 5.44 15.60
C THR A 100 -18.56 5.43 17.00
N ARG A 101 -17.80 5.03 17.97
CA ARG A 101 -18.28 4.80 19.33
C ARG A 101 -17.50 5.63 20.33
N ARG A 102 -17.98 5.65 21.57
CA ARG A 102 -17.21 6.10 22.72
C ARG A 102 -16.44 4.93 23.29
N ARG A 103 -15.18 5.16 23.63
CA ARG A 103 -14.32 4.16 24.23
C ARG A 103 -14.72 3.87 25.66
N HIS A 104 -14.75 2.58 26.06
CA HIS A 104 -14.96 2.21 27.46
C HIS A 104 -13.85 2.76 28.34
N GLY A 105 -14.20 3.21 29.53
CA GLY A 105 -13.30 3.76 30.53
C GLY A 105 -13.26 5.29 30.53
N ASP A 106 -12.83 5.93 29.46
CA ASP A 106 -12.65 7.39 29.38
C ASP A 106 -13.71 8.10 28.52
N ALA A 107 -14.66 7.36 27.97
CA ALA A 107 -15.73 7.89 27.08
C ALA A 107 -15.20 8.73 25.89
N ALA A 108 -13.93 8.57 25.49
CA ALA A 108 -13.34 9.27 24.37
C ALA A 108 -14.08 8.95 23.06
N GLU A 109 -14.37 9.97 22.26
CA GLU A 109 -14.95 9.80 20.92
C GLU A 109 -13.95 9.12 20.00
N MET A 110 -14.31 7.96 19.46
CA MET A 110 -13.52 7.21 18.51
C MET A 110 -13.97 7.50 17.08
N SER A 111 -13.02 7.40 16.16
CA SER A 111 -13.29 7.54 14.73
C SER A 111 -12.40 6.61 13.92
N ILE A 112 -12.95 6.15 12.81
CA ILE A 112 -12.21 5.40 11.80
C ILE A 112 -11.80 6.37 10.70
N VAL A 113 -10.53 6.37 10.38
CA VAL A 113 -9.98 6.98 9.17
C VAL A 113 -9.81 5.88 8.15
N SER A 114 -10.37 6.03 6.96
CA SER A 114 -10.20 5.10 5.85
C SER A 114 -9.75 5.83 4.60
N LEU A 115 -8.94 5.18 3.79
CA LEU A 115 -8.69 5.63 2.43
C LEU A 115 -9.94 5.37 1.60
N LEU A 116 -10.25 6.28 0.69
CA LEU A 116 -11.37 6.08 -0.23
C LEU A 116 -10.97 5.05 -1.29
N GLU A 117 -11.92 4.22 -1.65
CA GLU A 117 -11.78 3.33 -2.79
C GLU A 117 -11.65 4.13 -4.09
N PRO A 118 -11.02 3.57 -5.14
CA PRO A 118 -11.01 4.21 -6.44
C PRO A 118 -12.46 4.55 -6.80
N VAL A 119 -12.67 5.72 -7.38
CA VAL A 119 -13.96 6.01 -8.02
C VAL A 119 -14.10 4.97 -9.11
N ALA A 120 -14.85 3.92 -8.85
CA ALA A 120 -15.22 2.99 -9.89
C ALA A 120 -15.81 3.83 -11.01
N ALA A 121 -15.25 3.71 -12.21
CA ALA A 121 -15.92 4.24 -13.39
C ALA A 121 -17.38 3.76 -13.31
N PRO A 122 -18.36 4.61 -13.59
CA PRO A 122 -19.77 4.21 -13.50
C PRO A 122 -19.89 2.88 -14.24
N PRO A 123 -20.56 1.86 -13.66
CA PRO A 123 -20.66 0.57 -14.29
C PRO A 123 -21.23 0.82 -15.68
N ALA A 124 -20.43 0.50 -16.69
CA ALA A 124 -20.91 0.49 -18.06
C ALA A 124 -22.20 -0.31 -18.01
N LYS A 125 -23.32 0.35 -18.30
CA LYS A 125 -24.66 -0.27 -18.36
C LYS A 125 -24.49 -1.56 -19.14
N LYS A 126 -24.56 -2.69 -18.45
CA LYS A 126 -24.74 -3.98 -19.09
C LYS A 126 -26.01 -3.83 -19.90
N GLN A 127 -25.87 -3.65 -21.19
CA GLN A 127 -26.98 -3.80 -22.10
C GLN A 127 -27.39 -5.26 -21.99
N THR A 128 -28.45 -5.49 -21.26
CA THR A 128 -29.24 -6.69 -21.30
C THR A 128 -29.80 -6.79 -22.69
N GLY A 129 -29.04 -7.41 -23.57
CA GLY A 129 -29.53 -7.92 -24.85
C GLY A 129 -30.10 -9.31 -24.60
N GLU A 130 -31.36 -9.32 -24.25
CA GLU A 130 -32.24 -10.47 -24.30
C GLU A 130 -32.22 -11.10 -25.72
N LYS A 131 -31.90 -12.38 -25.79
CA LYS A 131 -32.72 -13.35 -26.50
C LYS A 131 -32.10 -14.76 -26.42
N ALA A 132 -32.88 -15.60 -25.80
CA ALA A 132 -32.83 -17.05 -25.83
C ALA A 132 -33.35 -17.56 -27.22
N PRO A 133 -33.60 -18.86 -27.33
CA PRO A 133 -32.73 -19.98 -27.70
C PRO A 133 -33.27 -20.72 -28.95
N LYS A 134 -32.50 -21.53 -29.62
CA LYS A 134 -32.99 -22.71 -30.36
C LYS A 134 -31.83 -23.59 -30.82
N LYS A 135 -31.78 -24.74 -30.23
CA LYS A 135 -32.15 -26.12 -30.65
C LYS A 135 -31.27 -26.76 -31.74
N LYS A 136 -30.70 -27.88 -31.28
CA LYS A 136 -30.61 -29.21 -31.94
C LYS A 136 -29.72 -29.29 -33.18
N ALA A 137 -28.88 -30.22 -33.32
CA ALA A 137 -28.75 -31.62 -33.13
C ALA A 137 -27.52 -32.10 -33.93
N GLY A 138 -26.95 -33.17 -33.51
CA GLY A 138 -26.50 -34.22 -34.37
C GLY A 138 -24.98 -34.47 -34.38
N ALA A 139 -24.58 -35.32 -33.54
CA ALA A 139 -24.13 -36.68 -33.79
C ALA A 139 -22.68 -36.89 -34.30
N LYS A 140 -21.98 -37.66 -33.43
CA LYS A 140 -21.15 -38.81 -33.77
C LYS A 140 -19.77 -38.60 -34.47
N LYS A 141 -18.72 -38.90 -33.84
CA LYS A 141 -17.98 -40.18 -33.73
C LYS A 141 -16.52 -39.90 -33.44
N ALA A 142 -16.04 -40.47 -32.38
CA ALA A 142 -14.65 -40.88 -32.22
C ALA A 142 -14.38 -42.08 -33.18
N PRO A 143 -13.17 -42.61 -33.35
CA PRO A 143 -12.05 -42.67 -32.43
C PRO A 143 -10.64 -42.75 -33.08
N ALA A 144 -9.68 -42.87 -32.18
CA ALA A 144 -8.45 -43.71 -32.28
C ALA A 144 -7.20 -43.10 -32.95
N LYS A 145 -6.21 -43.08 -32.25
CA LYS A 145 -5.15 -43.97 -31.83
C LYS A 145 -3.75 -43.54 -32.25
N LYS A 146 -2.89 -43.70 -31.27
CA LYS A 146 -1.47 -44.11 -31.31
C LYS A 146 -0.45 -43.03 -31.70
N ALA A 147 0.58 -42.89 -31.01
CA ALA A 147 1.50 -43.59 -30.13
C ALA A 147 2.87 -42.95 -30.29
N ALA A 148 3.53 -42.94 -29.17
CA ALA A 148 4.95 -43.22 -28.98
C ALA A 148 5.94 -42.20 -29.58
N SER A 149 6.96 -41.79 -28.97
CA SER A 149 7.95 -42.36 -28.06
C SER A 149 8.90 -41.24 -27.64
N ALA A 150 9.23 -41.20 -26.41
CA ALA A 150 10.57 -41.47 -25.90
C ALA A 150 11.68 -40.58 -26.53
N GLU A 151 12.38 -39.77 -25.73
CA GLU A 151 13.60 -40.22 -25.07
C GLU A 151 14.22 -39.08 -24.25
N LYS A 152 14.52 -39.36 -23.00
CA LYS A 152 15.61 -38.73 -22.27
C LYS A 152 16.91 -39.40 -22.69
N PRO A 153 18.13 -38.84 -22.56
CA PRO A 153 18.75 -38.62 -21.26
C PRO A 153 19.81 -37.51 -21.15
N ALA A 154 19.98 -37.08 -19.94
CA ALA A 154 21.16 -37.20 -19.08
C ALA A 154 22.39 -36.29 -19.26
N LYS A 155 22.71 -35.68 -18.13
CA LYS A 155 24.02 -35.61 -17.43
C LYS A 155 25.18 -34.78 -18.02
N LYS A 156 25.67 -33.88 -17.18
CA LYS A 156 27.00 -33.82 -16.52
C LYS A 156 27.20 -32.44 -15.92
N LYS A 157 27.32 -32.32 -14.63
CA LYS A 157 28.45 -32.49 -13.69
C LYS A 157 29.56 -31.48 -13.89
N ALA A 158 29.73 -30.77 -12.77
CA ALA A 158 30.99 -30.44 -12.07
C ALA A 158 31.73 -29.23 -12.64
N THR A 159 32.28 -28.31 -11.85
CA THR A 159 33.20 -28.48 -10.72
C THR A 159 33.41 -27.20 -9.96
N ALA A 160 33.66 -27.36 -8.72
CA ALA A 160 34.16 -26.49 -7.72
C ALA A 160 35.55 -25.90 -8.01
N LYS A 161 35.81 -24.74 -7.42
CA LYS A 161 37.15 -24.31 -6.91
C LYS A 161 36.94 -23.06 -6.09
N LYS A 162 36.89 -23.04 -4.78
CA LYS A 162 37.96 -23.13 -3.76
C LYS A 162 39.12 -22.18 -4.02
N GLY A 163 39.23 -21.19 -3.24
CA GLY A 163 40.38 -20.30 -3.18
C GLY A 163 40.32 -19.49 -1.93
N ALA A 164 40.99 -19.95 -0.95
CA ALA A 164 41.17 -19.54 0.39
C ALA A 164 42.23 -18.43 0.54
N ARG A 165 42.11 -17.72 1.66
CA ARG A 165 43.23 -17.29 2.52
C ARG A 165 44.02 -16.05 2.11
N LYS A 166 43.99 -14.97 2.92
CA LYS A 166 45.17 -14.67 3.75
C LYS A 166 44.86 -13.62 4.83
N LYS A 167 45.09 -14.01 6.04
CA LYS A 167 45.39 -13.17 7.23
C LYS A 167 46.74 -12.45 7.07
N LYS A 168 46.82 -11.26 7.62
CA LYS A 168 47.98 -10.69 8.31
C LYS A 168 47.45 -9.44 9.05
N SER A 169 47.29 -9.34 10.33
CA SER A 169 48.15 -9.29 11.53
C SER A 169 49.40 -8.44 11.34
N SER A 170 49.42 -7.41 12.12
CA SER A 170 50.45 -6.86 13.00
C SER A 170 50.34 -5.34 13.01
N ALA A 171 50.00 -4.69 14.07
CA ALA A 171 50.76 -4.48 15.28
C ALA A 171 51.76 -3.33 15.12
N LYS A 172 51.54 -2.35 16.00
CA LYS A 172 52.51 -1.63 16.81
C LYS A 172 52.96 -0.23 16.38
N GLU A 173 52.79 0.63 17.37
CA GLU A 173 53.67 1.73 17.88
C GLU A 173 53.78 2.94 16.94
N GLU A 174 53.34 4.09 17.34
CA GLU A 174 53.71 4.96 18.50
C GLU A 174 52.57 5.91 18.83
#